data_674f2db266e3421049cea299c2219c41
#
_entry.id   674f2db266e3421049cea299c2219c41
#
_cell.length_a   1.000
_cell.length_b   1.000
_cell.length_c   1.000
_cell.angle_alpha   90.00
_cell.angle_beta   90.00
_cell.angle_gamma   90.00
#
_symmetry.space_group_name_H-M   'P 1'
#
loop_
_entity.id
_entity.type
_entity.pdbx_description
1 polymer ?
#
loop_
_entity_poly.entity_id
_entity_poly.type
_entity_poly.pdbx_seq_one_letter_code
_entity_poly.pdbx_strand_id
1 'polypeptide(L)'
;DDVESRGLGDVYKRQVLDYDGDGKSDIALINDSGVNIYTFDVSGSTWTGRKVSTYTGLKKVDLKDRSLLLGEINGDGLMDLLVSPKKKDPVYTWAAYNSMGDGQFYKSTFAGTQNSGISTDGFLLQDVNGDGMTDLIRYHSSGFFTYLAKKNNVGSVECAQNYTSKSILIPTNINSHNYFSQLVSLKNGVVTKYSFKRNDNKGVLATGMANSLGVVEKNTYLLMNEEAISSGTYAKGANAVFPYVDIQESIPVIAFSSTYMKGNRVDNFTFTYRGGVIHRQGLGFRGFESIFRTNLKGQLTEQYFDPYKYGILKSEVSPEAKLTYNFTVNVQANKTVKIRLSNKTEQDLLKGITATTAFVYDTYGNATQETITYTG
;
A
#
# COMPACT_ATOMS: atom_id res chain seq x y z
N ASP A 1 -41.84 18.46 -4.30
CA ASP A 1 -41.37 17.62 -5.39
C ASP A 1 -39.84 17.63 -5.44
N ASP A 2 -39.33 16.55 -4.97
CA ASP A 2 -37.97 16.33 -4.48
C ASP A 2 -37.01 16.01 -5.64
N VAL A 3 -36.59 17.04 -6.40
CA VAL A 3 -35.61 16.88 -7.47
C VAL A 3 -34.16 16.81 -6.93
N GLU A 4 -33.92 17.40 -5.75
CA GLU A 4 -32.58 17.42 -5.14
C GLU A 4 -32.17 16.09 -4.50
N SER A 5 -33.13 15.24 -4.13
CA SER A 5 -32.87 13.92 -3.53
C SER A 5 -32.44 12.84 -4.53
N ARG A 6 -32.62 13.04 -5.83
CA ARG A 6 -32.36 12.01 -6.85
C ARG A 6 -30.86 11.75 -7.11
N GLY A 7 -30.00 12.73 -6.85
CA GLY A 7 -28.56 12.58 -7.05
C GLY A 7 -27.83 11.88 -5.92
N LEU A 8 -28.18 12.14 -4.66
CA LEU A 8 -27.51 11.59 -3.49
C LEU A 8 -28.00 10.17 -3.12
N GLY A 9 -29.28 9.85 -3.42
CA GLY A 9 -29.84 8.53 -3.14
C GLY A 9 -29.24 7.38 -3.96
N ASP A 10 -28.59 7.68 -5.08
CA ASP A 10 -27.95 6.68 -5.93
C ASP A 10 -26.45 6.48 -5.64
N VAL A 11 -25.80 7.45 -4.98
CA VAL A 11 -24.37 7.35 -4.63
C VAL A 11 -24.11 6.20 -3.65
N TYR A 12 -25.00 5.98 -2.69
CA TYR A 12 -24.90 4.87 -1.73
C TYR A 12 -25.18 3.49 -2.34
N LYS A 13 -25.67 3.43 -3.56
CA LYS A 13 -25.98 2.16 -4.25
C LYS A 13 -24.88 1.73 -5.19
N ARG A 14 -23.91 2.60 -5.49
CA ARG A 14 -22.79 2.36 -6.39
C ARG A 14 -21.51 2.72 -5.66
N GLN A 15 -20.66 1.73 -5.44
CA GLN A 15 -19.38 1.91 -4.78
C GLN A 15 -18.26 1.44 -5.70
N VAL A 16 -17.15 2.15 -5.67
CA VAL A 16 -15.90 1.73 -6.31
C VAL A 16 -15.00 1.18 -5.22
N LEU A 17 -14.54 -0.03 -5.38
CA LEU A 17 -13.69 -0.74 -4.41
C LEU A 17 -12.76 -1.71 -5.14
N ASP A 18 -11.74 -2.16 -4.46
CA ASP A 18 -10.92 -3.30 -4.85
C ASP A 18 -11.37 -4.49 -3.97
N TYR A 19 -12.28 -5.31 -4.50
CA TYR A 19 -12.92 -6.36 -3.70
C TYR A 19 -12.06 -7.62 -3.54
N ASP A 20 -11.11 -7.84 -4.46
CA ASP A 20 -10.26 -9.04 -4.49
C ASP A 20 -8.77 -8.74 -4.24
N GLY A 21 -8.42 -7.48 -3.98
CA GLY A 21 -7.06 -7.07 -3.64
C GLY A 21 -6.10 -7.09 -4.84
N ASP A 22 -6.60 -7.08 -6.07
CA ASP A 22 -5.76 -7.10 -7.28
C ASP A 22 -5.20 -5.72 -7.67
N GLY A 23 -5.55 -4.69 -6.90
CA GLY A 23 -5.13 -3.29 -7.06
C GLY A 23 -5.89 -2.55 -8.14
N LYS A 24 -6.91 -3.15 -8.77
CA LYS A 24 -7.79 -2.49 -9.72
C LYS A 24 -9.09 -2.07 -9.03
N SER A 25 -9.73 -1.08 -9.62
CA SER A 25 -11.04 -0.65 -9.14
C SER A 25 -12.14 -1.47 -9.77
N ASP A 26 -13.00 -2.01 -8.91
CA ASP A 26 -14.22 -2.72 -9.26
C ASP A 26 -15.45 -1.90 -8.89
N ILE A 27 -16.63 -2.34 -9.30
CA ILE A 27 -17.89 -1.70 -8.95
C ILE A 27 -18.77 -2.66 -8.15
N ALA A 28 -19.17 -2.23 -6.96
CA ALA A 28 -20.26 -2.84 -6.21
C ALA A 28 -21.55 -2.08 -6.46
N LEU A 29 -22.56 -2.75 -7.03
CA LEU A 29 -23.90 -2.23 -7.22
C LEU A 29 -24.84 -2.89 -6.22
N ILE A 30 -25.37 -2.10 -5.27
CA ILE A 30 -26.30 -2.60 -4.25
C ILE A 30 -27.74 -2.30 -4.67
N ASN A 31 -28.50 -3.34 -4.89
CA ASN A 31 -29.91 -3.27 -5.30
C ASN A 31 -30.77 -4.25 -4.49
N ASP A 32 -31.98 -4.50 -4.94
CA ASP A 32 -32.93 -5.40 -4.24
C ASP A 32 -32.52 -6.87 -4.31
N SER A 33 -31.65 -7.25 -5.27
CA SER A 33 -31.09 -8.60 -5.32
C SER A 33 -29.89 -8.81 -4.39
N GLY A 34 -29.22 -7.74 -3.97
CA GLY A 34 -28.02 -7.79 -3.13
C GLY A 34 -26.88 -6.90 -3.62
N VAL A 35 -25.68 -7.20 -3.17
CA VAL A 35 -24.42 -6.59 -3.64
C VAL A 35 -23.95 -7.32 -4.88
N ASN A 36 -23.96 -6.66 -6.01
CA ASN A 36 -23.49 -7.20 -7.29
C ASN A 36 -22.11 -6.64 -7.60
N ILE A 37 -21.11 -7.49 -7.70
CA ILE A 37 -19.72 -7.10 -8.00
C ILE A 37 -19.48 -7.23 -9.51
N TYR A 38 -18.89 -6.17 -10.07
CA TYR A 38 -18.47 -6.09 -11.47
C TYR A 38 -17.00 -5.74 -11.54
N THR A 39 -16.23 -6.57 -12.22
CA THR A 39 -14.82 -6.30 -12.57
C THR A 39 -14.69 -5.91 -14.03
N PHE A 40 -13.56 -5.34 -14.40
CA PHE A 40 -13.31 -4.83 -15.74
C PHE A 40 -12.04 -5.42 -16.34
N ASP A 41 -12.19 -6.02 -17.51
CA ASP A 41 -11.07 -6.44 -18.35
C ASP A 41 -10.79 -5.36 -19.39
N VAL A 42 -9.50 -5.01 -19.54
CA VAL A 42 -9.03 -4.02 -20.51
C VAL A 42 -8.17 -4.72 -21.56
N SER A 43 -8.57 -4.61 -22.83
CA SER A 43 -7.79 -5.11 -23.96
C SER A 43 -7.62 -3.97 -24.98
N GLY A 44 -6.42 -3.41 -25.07
CA GLY A 44 -6.15 -2.19 -25.85
C GLY A 44 -6.98 -1.00 -25.33
N SER A 45 -7.84 -0.44 -26.18
CA SER A 45 -8.77 0.64 -25.81
C SER A 45 -10.17 0.14 -25.43
N THR A 46 -10.39 -1.17 -25.43
CA THR A 46 -11.71 -1.77 -25.16
C THR A 46 -11.82 -2.19 -23.69
N TRP A 47 -12.91 -1.78 -23.04
CA TRP A 47 -13.26 -2.14 -21.67
C TRP A 47 -14.45 -3.09 -21.70
N THR A 48 -14.31 -4.23 -21.04
CA THR A 48 -15.40 -5.21 -20.90
C THR A 48 -15.70 -5.41 -19.42
N GLY A 49 -16.91 -5.00 -19.03
CA GLY A 49 -17.41 -5.23 -17.67
C GLY A 49 -17.97 -6.65 -17.55
N ARG A 50 -17.61 -7.35 -16.49
CA ARG A 50 -18.11 -8.69 -16.18
C ARG A 50 -18.65 -8.72 -14.75
N LYS A 51 -19.89 -9.21 -14.60
CA LYS A 51 -20.44 -9.50 -13.27
C LYS A 51 -19.76 -10.75 -12.70
N VAL A 52 -19.17 -10.60 -11.51
CA VAL A 52 -18.47 -11.69 -10.81
C VAL A 52 -19.45 -12.48 -9.96
N SER A 53 -20.25 -11.79 -9.13
CA SER A 53 -21.08 -12.42 -8.12
C SER A 53 -22.28 -11.56 -7.72
N THR A 54 -23.17 -12.14 -6.93
CA THR A 54 -24.21 -11.45 -6.16
C THR A 54 -24.20 -11.96 -4.74
N TYR A 55 -23.93 -11.07 -3.77
CA TYR A 55 -24.08 -11.37 -2.37
C TYR A 55 -25.47 -10.91 -1.88
N THR A 56 -26.29 -11.83 -1.40
CA THR A 56 -27.69 -11.57 -1.05
C THR A 56 -27.90 -11.09 0.38
N GLY A 57 -26.85 -11.09 1.21
CA GLY A 57 -26.91 -10.76 2.64
C GLY A 57 -26.95 -9.25 2.96
N LEU A 58 -26.83 -8.38 1.94
CA LEU A 58 -26.98 -6.94 2.07
C LEU A 58 -27.73 -6.39 0.86
N LYS A 59 -28.89 -5.81 1.07
CA LYS A 59 -29.77 -5.27 0.03
C LYS A 59 -29.98 -3.77 0.17
N LYS A 60 -30.47 -3.13 -0.87
CA LYS A 60 -30.80 -1.70 -0.88
C LYS A 60 -31.70 -1.29 0.30
N VAL A 61 -32.69 -2.11 0.66
CA VAL A 61 -33.59 -1.84 1.77
C VAL A 61 -32.86 -1.78 3.14
N ASP A 62 -31.76 -2.53 3.27
CA ASP A 62 -30.96 -2.57 4.51
C ASP A 62 -30.17 -1.27 4.71
N LEU A 63 -29.95 -0.48 3.65
CA LEU A 63 -29.26 0.80 3.69
C LEU A 63 -30.15 2.00 3.96
N LYS A 64 -31.47 1.77 4.13
CA LYS A 64 -32.41 2.87 4.45
C LYS A 64 -32.04 3.49 5.81
N ASP A 65 -31.83 4.81 5.82
CA ASP A 65 -31.45 5.59 7.02
C ASP A 65 -30.10 5.16 7.64
N ARG A 66 -29.19 4.61 6.81
CA ARG A 66 -27.85 4.17 7.20
C ARG A 66 -26.81 4.79 6.28
N SER A 67 -25.59 4.91 6.78
CA SER A 67 -24.40 5.23 5.99
C SER A 67 -23.65 3.95 5.61
N LEU A 68 -23.15 3.91 4.36
CA LEU A 68 -22.26 2.88 3.87
C LEU A 68 -20.88 3.50 3.67
N LEU A 69 -19.88 2.91 4.28
CA LEU A 69 -18.48 3.32 4.17
C LEU A 69 -17.65 2.14 3.65
N LEU A 70 -16.54 2.44 3.01
CA LEU A 70 -15.59 1.46 2.46
C LEU A 70 -14.25 1.58 3.17
N GLY A 71 -13.66 0.47 3.58
CA GLY A 71 -12.34 0.43 4.20
C GLY A 71 -11.86 -1.00 4.36
N GLU A 72 -10.58 -1.16 4.51
CA GLU A 72 -9.97 -2.42 4.91
C GLU A 72 -10.03 -2.51 6.44
N ILE A 73 -10.90 -3.35 7.01
CA ILE A 73 -11.25 -3.29 8.43
C ILE A 73 -10.61 -4.42 9.25
N ASN A 74 -10.28 -5.54 8.60
CA ASN A 74 -9.84 -6.75 9.27
C ASN A 74 -8.35 -7.10 9.07
N GLY A 75 -7.63 -6.36 8.23
CA GLY A 75 -6.20 -6.52 7.97
C GLY A 75 -5.87 -7.63 6.95
N ASP A 76 -6.80 -7.97 6.05
CA ASP A 76 -6.60 -9.01 5.04
C ASP A 76 -6.21 -8.47 3.65
N GLY A 77 -6.20 -7.14 3.49
CA GLY A 77 -5.85 -6.45 2.23
C GLY A 77 -7.01 -6.32 1.25
N LEU A 78 -8.23 -6.71 1.64
CA LEU A 78 -9.44 -6.60 0.80
C LEU A 78 -10.31 -5.44 1.28
N MET A 79 -11.00 -4.80 0.34
CA MET A 79 -11.89 -3.69 0.67
C MET A 79 -13.22 -4.19 1.21
N ASP A 80 -13.55 -3.79 2.45
CA ASP A 80 -14.75 -4.17 3.17
C ASP A 80 -15.86 -3.12 3.09
N LEU A 81 -17.10 -3.52 3.44
CA LEU A 81 -18.24 -2.62 3.56
C LEU A 81 -18.61 -2.44 5.04
N LEU A 82 -18.67 -1.22 5.51
CA LEU A 82 -19.09 -0.87 6.86
C LEU A 82 -20.42 -0.14 6.82
N VAL A 83 -21.46 -0.73 7.42
CA VAL A 83 -22.83 -0.20 7.43
C VAL A 83 -23.16 0.33 8.80
N SER A 84 -23.54 1.61 8.88
CA SER A 84 -23.90 2.26 10.14
C SER A 84 -25.20 1.69 10.73
N PRO A 85 -25.44 1.83 12.05
CA PRO A 85 -26.77 1.68 12.64
C PRO A 85 -27.74 2.70 12.04
N LYS A 86 -29.05 2.51 12.23
CA LYS A 86 -30.04 3.53 11.86
C LYS A 86 -29.92 4.74 12.78
N LYS A 87 -30.21 5.92 12.25
CA LYS A 87 -30.09 7.21 12.96
C LYS A 87 -30.86 7.28 14.28
N LYS A 88 -31.85 6.42 14.51
CA LYS A 88 -32.68 6.38 15.71
C LYS A 88 -32.47 5.14 16.58
N ASP A 89 -31.52 4.27 16.24
CA ASP A 89 -31.28 3.07 17.05
C ASP A 89 -30.64 3.45 18.39
N PRO A 90 -31.11 2.89 19.50
CA PRO A 90 -30.57 3.19 20.83
C PRO A 90 -29.17 2.57 21.02
N VAL A 91 -28.81 1.54 20.27
CA VAL A 91 -27.52 0.86 20.32
C VAL A 91 -26.81 1.02 18.97
N TYR A 92 -25.61 1.55 19.03
CA TYR A 92 -24.79 1.90 17.85
C TYR A 92 -23.82 0.78 17.50
N THR A 93 -24.36 -0.30 16.98
CA THR A 93 -23.56 -1.40 16.44
C THR A 93 -23.46 -1.28 14.92
N TRP A 94 -22.26 -1.13 14.42
CA TRP A 94 -21.98 -1.15 13.00
C TRP A 94 -21.89 -2.59 12.50
N ALA A 95 -22.41 -2.84 11.32
CA ALA A 95 -22.23 -4.12 10.64
C ALA A 95 -21.08 -4.02 9.66
N ALA A 96 -20.07 -4.85 9.84
CA ALA A 96 -19.00 -5.03 8.87
C ALA A 96 -19.33 -6.21 7.95
N TYR A 97 -19.14 -6.03 6.66
CA TYR A 97 -19.25 -7.06 5.63
C TYR A 97 -17.86 -7.20 5.03
N ASN A 98 -17.10 -8.16 5.55
CA ASN A 98 -15.72 -8.40 5.18
C ASN A 98 -15.68 -9.15 3.85
N SER A 99 -14.94 -8.63 2.90
CA SER A 99 -14.75 -9.25 1.59
C SER A 99 -14.03 -10.60 1.74
N MET A 100 -14.40 -11.57 0.90
CA MET A 100 -13.73 -12.87 0.82
C MET A 100 -12.89 -13.00 -0.46
N GLY A 101 -12.79 -11.94 -1.26
CA GLY A 101 -12.04 -11.91 -2.51
C GLY A 101 -12.69 -12.64 -3.68
N ASP A 102 -13.83 -13.30 -3.46
CA ASP A 102 -14.62 -14.03 -4.46
C ASP A 102 -15.96 -13.34 -4.79
N GLY A 103 -16.13 -12.11 -4.27
CA GLY A 103 -17.37 -11.33 -4.37
C GLY A 103 -18.46 -11.76 -3.38
N GLN A 104 -18.14 -12.62 -2.41
CA GLN A 104 -18.95 -12.89 -1.23
C GLN A 104 -18.40 -12.11 -0.03
N PHE A 105 -19.22 -11.96 1.01
CA PHE A 105 -18.90 -11.20 2.21
C PHE A 105 -19.26 -12.02 3.46
N TYR A 106 -18.38 -11.95 4.45
CA TYR A 106 -18.67 -12.44 5.78
C TYR A 106 -19.17 -11.31 6.67
N LYS A 107 -20.39 -11.42 7.20
CA LYS A 107 -20.97 -10.40 8.08
C LYS A 107 -20.46 -10.57 9.50
N SER A 108 -19.95 -9.51 10.06
CA SER A 108 -19.51 -9.41 11.45
C SER A 108 -20.00 -8.12 12.09
N THR A 109 -19.68 -7.91 13.36
CA THR A 109 -20.03 -6.71 14.10
C THR A 109 -18.79 -5.88 14.35
N PHE A 110 -18.81 -4.64 13.87
CA PHE A 110 -17.85 -3.62 14.29
C PHE A 110 -18.40 -2.90 15.53
N ALA A 111 -17.54 -2.40 16.40
CA ALA A 111 -17.89 -1.87 17.73
C ALA A 111 -19.16 -1.05 17.81
N GLY A 112 -19.83 -1.19 18.95
CA GLY A 112 -20.87 -0.26 19.38
C GLY A 112 -20.26 1.09 19.74
N THR A 113 -20.63 2.14 19.02
CA THR A 113 -20.32 3.51 19.42
C THR A 113 -21.31 3.95 20.48
N GLN A 114 -20.85 4.62 21.54
CA GLN A 114 -21.76 5.20 22.52
C GLN A 114 -22.67 6.24 21.87
N ASN A 115 -23.92 6.23 22.26
CA ASN A 115 -24.99 7.01 21.69
C ASN A 115 -25.11 8.39 22.31
N SER A 116 -25.17 9.43 21.51
CA SER A 116 -25.88 10.67 21.87
C SER A 116 -26.21 11.48 20.63
N GLY A 117 -27.49 11.57 20.28
CA GLY A 117 -28.04 12.61 19.43
C GLY A 117 -27.59 12.70 17.96
N ILE A 118 -27.45 11.67 17.29
CA ILE A 118 -26.66 11.33 16.09
C ILE A 118 -27.22 11.79 14.75
N SER A 119 -28.30 12.49 14.71
CA SER A 119 -28.84 12.99 13.43
C SER A 119 -27.90 13.96 12.69
N THR A 120 -26.86 14.46 13.36
CA THR A 120 -25.92 15.47 12.83
C THR A 120 -24.46 15.00 12.74
N ASP A 121 -24.16 13.76 13.13
CA ASP A 121 -22.80 13.25 13.12
C ASP A 121 -22.35 12.88 11.72
N GLY A 122 -21.10 13.16 11.42
CA GLY A 122 -20.39 12.67 10.26
C GLY A 122 -19.47 11.52 10.62
N PHE A 123 -19.08 10.77 9.60
CA PHE A 123 -18.17 9.63 9.75
C PHE A 123 -17.08 9.70 8.68
N LEU A 124 -15.86 9.31 9.07
CA LEU A 124 -14.72 9.14 8.19
C LEU A 124 -14.10 7.77 8.47
N LEU A 125 -13.49 7.20 7.46
CA LEU A 125 -12.63 6.03 7.59
C LEU A 125 -11.20 6.40 7.27
N GLN A 126 -10.27 6.01 8.13
CA GLN A 126 -8.84 6.27 7.96
C GLN A 126 -8.04 5.39 8.91
N ASP A 127 -6.95 4.80 8.44
CA ASP A 127 -5.96 4.17 9.30
C ASP A 127 -5.22 5.27 10.08
N VAL A 128 -5.56 5.48 11.36
CA VAL A 128 -4.97 6.53 12.19
C VAL A 128 -3.77 6.07 13.01
N ASN A 129 -3.63 4.75 13.21
CA ASN A 129 -2.56 4.16 14.00
C ASN A 129 -1.48 3.47 13.14
N GLY A 130 -1.72 3.30 11.83
CA GLY A 130 -0.77 2.74 10.89
C GLY A 130 -0.60 1.23 10.99
N ASP A 131 -1.64 0.51 11.40
CA ASP A 131 -1.61 -0.94 11.52
C ASP A 131 -2.11 -1.67 10.25
N GLY A 132 -2.47 -0.91 9.20
CA GLY A 132 -2.99 -1.41 7.93
C GLY A 132 -4.50 -1.64 7.94
N MET A 133 -5.17 -1.46 9.08
CA MET A 133 -6.63 -1.55 9.18
C MET A 133 -7.24 -0.16 9.21
N THR A 134 -8.39 -0.02 8.59
CA THR A 134 -9.08 1.27 8.52
C THR A 134 -9.93 1.52 9.76
N ASP A 135 -9.64 2.61 10.47
CA ASP A 135 -10.34 3.02 11.70
C ASP A 135 -11.56 3.88 11.39
N LEU A 136 -12.53 3.86 12.29
CA LEU A 136 -13.73 4.69 12.21
C LEU A 136 -13.57 5.97 13.03
N ILE A 137 -13.73 7.12 12.39
CA ILE A 137 -13.78 8.43 13.03
C ILE A 137 -15.20 8.95 12.97
N ARG A 138 -15.80 9.12 14.12
CA ARG A 138 -17.09 9.79 14.30
C ARG A 138 -16.85 11.23 14.72
N TYR A 139 -17.39 12.18 14.00
CA TYR A 139 -17.27 13.60 14.36
C TYR A 139 -18.63 14.29 14.43
N HIS A 140 -18.74 15.26 15.33
CA HIS A 140 -19.93 16.06 15.56
C HIS A 140 -19.56 17.53 15.82
N SER A 141 -20.55 18.36 16.17
CA SER A 141 -20.32 19.82 16.32
C SER A 141 -19.35 20.21 17.44
N SER A 142 -19.08 19.34 18.41
CA SER A 142 -18.24 19.63 19.58
C SER A 142 -17.00 18.73 19.70
N GLY A 143 -16.73 17.84 18.76
CA GLY A 143 -15.55 16.98 18.83
C GLY A 143 -15.57 15.82 17.85
N PHE A 144 -14.62 14.92 18.00
CA PHE A 144 -14.58 13.65 17.29
C PHE A 144 -14.09 12.52 18.20
N PHE A 145 -14.44 11.30 17.82
CA PHE A 145 -14.02 10.07 18.47
C PHE A 145 -13.42 9.14 17.42
N THR A 146 -12.30 8.50 17.76
CA THR A 146 -11.66 7.50 16.92
C THR A 146 -11.85 6.12 17.51
N TYR A 147 -12.30 5.19 16.70
CA TYR A 147 -12.50 3.78 17.04
C TYR A 147 -11.54 2.95 16.21
N LEU A 148 -10.54 2.35 16.86
CA LEU A 148 -9.56 1.55 16.17
C LEU A 148 -10.14 0.21 15.72
N ALA A 149 -9.92 -0.15 14.49
CA ALA A 149 -10.16 -1.49 13.98
C ALA A 149 -9.24 -2.50 14.70
N LYS A 150 -9.69 -3.74 14.80
CA LYS A 150 -8.91 -4.85 15.37
C LYS A 150 -9.20 -6.11 14.57
N LYS A 151 -8.26 -7.00 14.52
CA LYS A 151 -8.34 -8.27 13.77
C LYS A 151 -9.65 -9.08 14.00
N ASN A 152 -10.35 -8.85 15.11
CA ASN A 152 -11.62 -9.48 15.42
C ASN A 152 -12.82 -8.50 15.35
N ASN A 153 -12.69 -7.43 14.59
CA ASN A 153 -13.75 -6.42 14.37
C ASN A 153 -14.28 -5.68 15.60
N VAL A 154 -13.54 -5.65 16.68
CA VAL A 154 -13.94 -4.93 17.89
C VAL A 154 -13.16 -3.63 17.94
N GLY A 155 -13.77 -2.53 17.48
CA GLY A 155 -13.25 -1.19 17.69
C GLY A 155 -13.37 -0.77 19.16
N SER A 156 -12.41 -0.01 19.65
CA SER A 156 -12.46 0.66 20.96
C SER A 156 -12.22 2.14 20.78
N VAL A 157 -12.79 2.97 21.67
CA VAL A 157 -12.46 4.41 21.68
C VAL A 157 -11.03 4.57 22.15
N GLU A 158 -10.17 5.06 21.28
CA GLU A 158 -8.76 5.32 21.60
C GLU A 158 -8.46 6.80 21.73
N CYS A 159 -9.25 7.66 21.10
CA CYS A 159 -9.07 9.09 21.13
C CYS A 159 -10.42 9.80 21.15
N ALA A 160 -10.56 10.76 22.05
CA ALA A 160 -11.66 11.71 22.05
C ALA A 160 -11.06 13.12 22.05
N GLN A 161 -11.44 13.94 21.10
CA GLN A 161 -10.98 15.32 20.97
C GLN A 161 -12.17 16.27 20.90
N ASN A 162 -12.17 17.25 21.79
CA ASN A 162 -13.22 18.27 21.81
C ASN A 162 -12.78 19.51 21.00
N TYR A 163 -13.75 20.10 20.31
CA TYR A 163 -13.61 21.45 19.74
C TYR A 163 -14.92 22.23 19.94
N THR A 164 -14.81 23.54 20.05
CA THR A 164 -15.87 24.40 20.60
C THR A 164 -16.98 24.77 19.64
N SER A 165 -16.95 24.34 18.37
CA SER A 165 -18.01 24.60 17.41
C SER A 165 -17.84 23.78 16.13
N LYS A 166 -18.89 23.76 15.31
CA LYS A 166 -18.88 23.06 14.00
C LYS A 166 -17.61 23.35 13.22
N SER A 167 -16.87 22.33 12.89
CA SER A 167 -15.70 22.35 12.05
C SER A 167 -15.82 21.27 10.97
N ILE A 168 -15.28 21.52 9.81
CA ILE A 168 -15.07 20.50 8.80
C ILE A 168 -13.84 19.72 9.23
N LEU A 169 -13.97 18.39 9.34
CA LEU A 169 -12.85 17.49 9.64
C LEU A 169 -12.39 16.84 8.34
N ILE A 170 -11.12 17.02 7.99
CA ILE A 170 -10.56 16.59 6.71
C ILE A 170 -9.34 15.71 6.98
N PRO A 171 -9.33 14.47 6.46
CA PRO A 171 -8.11 13.66 6.41
C PRO A 171 -7.09 14.34 5.49
N THR A 172 -5.85 14.42 5.93
CA THR A 172 -4.80 15.08 5.16
C THR A 172 -3.42 14.59 5.56
N ASN A 173 -2.44 14.80 4.72
CA ASN A 173 -1.03 14.61 5.02
C ASN A 173 -0.31 15.96 4.88
N ILE A 174 -0.25 16.74 5.97
CA ILE A 174 0.41 18.05 6.00
C ILE A 174 1.91 17.91 6.32
N ASN A 175 2.29 16.89 7.08
CA ASN A 175 3.68 16.65 7.43
C ASN A 175 4.29 15.63 6.48
N SER A 176 5.26 16.08 5.71
CA SER A 176 6.08 15.19 4.87
C SER A 176 6.83 14.10 5.66
N HIS A 177 6.97 14.26 6.97
CA HIS A 177 7.67 13.35 7.87
C HIS A 177 6.80 12.22 8.45
N ASN A 178 5.49 12.17 8.12
CA ASN A 178 4.58 11.15 8.66
C ASN A 178 4.13 10.20 7.56
N TYR A 179 4.23 8.89 7.81
CA TYR A 179 3.68 7.83 6.97
C TYR A 179 2.17 7.89 6.84
N PHE A 180 1.51 8.59 7.74
CA PHE A 180 0.10 8.43 7.99
C PHE A 180 -0.63 9.74 7.83
N SER A 181 -1.84 9.67 7.32
CA SER A 181 -2.72 10.83 7.25
C SER A 181 -3.01 11.39 8.66
N GLN A 182 -3.14 12.69 8.71
CA GLN A 182 -3.52 13.46 9.88
C GLN A 182 -4.93 13.98 9.69
N LEU A 183 -5.54 14.46 10.76
CA LEU A 183 -6.81 15.16 10.65
C LEU A 183 -6.56 16.65 10.81
N VAL A 184 -7.24 17.45 10.02
CA VAL A 184 -7.33 18.89 10.23
C VAL A 184 -8.78 19.30 10.40
N SER A 185 -9.04 20.25 11.28
CA SER A 185 -10.30 20.97 11.31
C SER A 185 -10.12 22.34 10.71
N LEU A 186 -11.10 22.75 9.88
CA LEU A 186 -11.15 24.09 9.31
C LEU A 186 -12.33 24.84 9.91
N LYS A 187 -12.05 26.00 10.52
CA LYS A 187 -13.04 26.86 11.12
C LYS A 187 -12.66 28.33 11.01
N ASN A 188 -13.53 29.16 10.44
CA ASN A 188 -13.35 30.60 10.33
C ASN A 188 -11.94 30.99 9.78
N GLY A 189 -11.46 30.27 8.78
CA GLY A 189 -10.12 30.47 8.22
C GLY A 189 -8.95 29.93 9.05
N VAL A 190 -9.21 29.35 10.24
CA VAL A 190 -8.19 28.74 11.08
C VAL A 190 -8.13 27.25 10.81
N VAL A 191 -6.94 26.74 10.53
CA VAL A 191 -6.63 25.31 10.37
C VAL A 191 -6.04 24.80 11.68
N THR A 192 -6.70 23.83 12.29
CA THR A 192 -6.18 23.12 13.48
C THR A 192 -5.80 21.69 13.09
N LYS A 193 -4.56 21.32 13.32
CA LYS A 193 -4.02 19.99 13.05
C LYS A 193 -4.18 19.09 14.28
N TYR A 194 -4.66 17.86 14.04
CA TYR A 194 -4.71 16.79 15.01
C TYR A 194 -3.76 15.69 14.59
N SER A 195 -2.79 15.38 15.46
CA SER A 195 -1.86 14.27 15.26
C SER A 195 -2.15 13.19 16.29
N PHE A 196 -2.23 11.95 15.83
CA PHE A 196 -2.42 10.81 16.72
C PHE A 196 -1.10 10.45 17.37
N LYS A 197 -1.12 10.19 18.68
CA LYS A 197 0.05 9.70 19.39
C LYS A 197 0.25 8.23 18.97
N ARG A 198 1.36 7.95 18.33
CA ARG A 198 1.71 6.63 17.82
C ARG A 198 2.91 6.08 18.54
N ASN A 199 2.99 4.78 18.61
CA ASN A 199 4.21 4.09 18.95
C ASN A 199 4.93 3.76 17.63
N ASP A 200 5.73 4.69 17.14
CA ASP A 200 6.47 4.58 15.86
C ASP A 200 7.37 3.34 15.80
N ASN A 201 7.72 2.78 16.96
CA ASN A 201 8.53 1.56 17.07
C ASN A 201 7.73 0.26 16.87
N LYS A 202 6.41 0.31 16.80
CA LYS A 202 5.53 -0.85 16.53
C LYS A 202 5.07 -0.92 15.08
N GLY A 203 5.48 0.02 14.24
CA GLY A 203 5.21 -0.01 12.83
C GLY A 203 5.92 -1.18 12.13
N VAL A 204 5.58 -1.41 10.90
CA VAL A 204 6.07 -2.47 10.01
C VAL A 204 7.57 -2.40 9.66
N LEU A 205 8.35 -1.54 10.31
CA LEU A 205 9.76 -1.33 9.98
C LEU A 205 10.68 -2.15 10.89
N ALA A 206 11.51 -2.99 10.29
CA ALA A 206 12.55 -3.72 10.99
C ALA A 206 13.73 -2.80 11.30
N THR A 207 13.72 -2.16 12.48
CA THR A 207 14.79 -1.24 12.91
C THR A 207 16.04 -1.96 13.43
N GLY A 208 15.96 -3.25 13.71
CA GLY A 208 17.11 -4.05 14.12
C GLY A 208 16.84 -5.54 14.05
N MET A 209 17.88 -6.29 13.74
CA MET A 209 17.89 -7.74 13.70
C MET A 209 19.13 -8.25 14.45
N ALA A 210 19.01 -9.37 15.17
CA ALA A 210 20.13 -10.03 15.82
C ALA A 210 20.13 -11.52 15.47
N ASN A 211 21.28 -12.09 15.18
CA ASN A 211 21.44 -13.52 15.00
C ASN A 211 21.98 -14.21 16.26
N SER A 212 21.98 -15.53 16.27
CA SER A 212 22.47 -16.35 17.39
C SER A 212 23.97 -16.21 17.68
N LEU A 213 24.74 -15.63 16.75
CA LEU A 213 26.18 -15.37 16.90
C LEU A 213 26.47 -14.00 17.51
N GLY A 214 25.43 -13.23 17.88
CA GLY A 214 25.57 -11.91 18.49
C GLY A 214 25.90 -10.79 17.49
N VAL A 215 25.70 -11.03 16.18
CA VAL A 215 25.75 -9.98 15.18
C VAL A 215 24.40 -9.25 15.19
N VAL A 216 24.44 -7.94 15.32
CA VAL A 216 23.27 -7.06 15.34
C VAL A 216 23.32 -6.11 14.14
N GLU A 217 22.27 -6.09 13.34
CA GLU A 217 22.05 -5.10 12.30
C GLU A 217 21.03 -4.07 12.78
N LYS A 218 21.29 -2.79 12.52
CA LYS A 218 20.37 -1.68 12.82
C LYS A 218 20.12 -0.84 11.58
N ASN A 219 18.84 -0.58 11.28
CA ASN A 219 18.41 0.16 10.12
C ASN A 219 17.81 1.51 10.52
N THR A 220 18.13 2.56 9.76
CA THR A 220 17.53 3.89 9.83
C THR A 220 16.82 4.15 8.52
N TYR A 221 15.59 4.64 8.61
CA TYR A 221 14.72 4.88 7.47
C TYR A 221 14.51 6.38 7.24
N LEU A 222 14.37 6.76 5.98
CA LEU A 222 13.85 8.06 5.54
C LEU A 222 12.64 7.82 4.63
N LEU A 223 11.77 8.82 4.53
CA LEU A 223 10.61 8.76 3.63
C LEU A 223 11.00 9.26 2.24
N MET A 224 10.48 8.62 1.18
CA MET A 224 10.69 9.02 -0.23
C MET A 224 9.93 10.30 -0.60
N ASN A 225 10.00 11.30 0.26
CA ASN A 225 9.42 12.62 0.11
C ASN A 225 10.53 13.68 0.14
N GLU A 226 10.20 14.91 0.54
CA GLU A 226 11.16 16.01 0.63
C GLU A 226 12.37 15.72 1.54
N GLU A 227 12.20 14.90 2.58
CA GLU A 227 13.28 14.55 3.51
C GLU A 227 14.35 13.70 2.81
N ALA A 228 13.97 12.61 2.15
CA ALA A 228 14.92 11.77 1.42
C ALA A 228 15.50 12.47 0.19
N ILE A 229 14.73 13.36 -0.45
CA ILE A 229 15.21 14.16 -1.58
C ILE A 229 16.25 15.19 -1.10
N SER A 230 15.96 15.95 -0.03
CA SER A 230 16.88 16.96 0.50
C SER A 230 18.17 16.36 1.03
N SER A 231 18.13 15.15 1.60
CA SER A 231 19.32 14.41 2.05
C SER A 231 20.09 13.73 0.91
N GLY A 232 19.55 13.71 -0.32
CA GLY A 232 20.11 12.98 -1.44
C GLY A 232 19.91 11.46 -1.39
N THR A 233 19.14 10.95 -0.44
CA THR A 233 18.83 9.51 -0.29
C THR A 233 17.90 9.01 -1.40
N TYR A 234 17.00 9.87 -1.89
CA TYR A 234 16.09 9.54 -2.98
C TYR A 234 16.07 10.59 -4.07
N ALA A 235 16.03 10.15 -5.32
CA ALA A 235 15.77 10.99 -6.47
C ALA A 235 14.61 10.40 -7.28
N LYS A 236 13.55 11.22 -7.48
CA LYS A 236 12.39 10.85 -8.27
C LYS A 236 12.80 10.64 -9.74
N GLY A 237 12.22 9.64 -10.40
CA GLY A 237 12.33 9.44 -11.84
C GLY A 237 11.53 10.47 -12.64
N ALA A 238 11.70 10.43 -13.96
CA ALA A 238 11.01 11.29 -14.90
C ALA A 238 10.54 10.56 -16.17
N ASN A 239 10.68 9.22 -16.21
CA ASN A 239 10.50 8.45 -17.45
C ASN A 239 9.24 7.57 -17.44
N ALA A 240 8.48 7.54 -16.36
CA ALA A 240 7.30 6.70 -16.28
C ALA A 240 6.18 7.22 -17.19
N VAL A 241 5.61 6.31 -17.99
CA VAL A 241 4.47 6.54 -18.86
C VAL A 241 3.32 5.66 -18.39
N PHE A 242 2.10 6.22 -18.34
CA PHE A 242 0.91 5.47 -17.93
C PHE A 242 0.86 4.07 -18.55
N PRO A 243 0.57 3.02 -17.80
CA PRO A 243 0.04 2.99 -16.41
C PRO A 243 1.08 3.12 -15.29
N TYR A 244 2.34 3.33 -15.61
CA TYR A 244 3.39 3.57 -14.63
C TYR A 244 3.47 5.04 -14.23
N VAL A 245 3.85 5.30 -13.00
CA VAL A 245 4.01 6.66 -12.44
C VAL A 245 5.27 6.69 -11.59
N ASP A 246 6.12 7.71 -11.81
CA ASP A 246 7.24 8.01 -10.92
C ASP A 246 6.71 8.58 -9.61
N ILE A 247 7.07 7.99 -8.49
CA ILE A 247 6.52 8.34 -7.18
C ILE A 247 7.44 9.24 -6.38
N GLN A 248 6.82 10.06 -5.57
CA GLN A 248 7.42 10.83 -4.48
C GLN A 248 6.39 10.85 -3.37
N GLU A 249 6.44 9.84 -2.49
CA GLU A 249 5.43 9.62 -1.47
C GLU A 249 6.10 9.28 -0.13
N SER A 250 5.32 9.27 0.95
CA SER A 250 5.82 8.94 2.28
C SER A 250 6.05 7.42 2.46
N ILE A 251 6.76 6.81 1.52
CA ILE A 251 7.16 5.40 1.59
C ILE A 251 8.54 5.31 2.23
N PRO A 252 8.75 4.47 3.27
CA PRO A 252 10.03 4.34 3.95
C PRO A 252 11.05 3.57 3.11
N VAL A 253 12.27 4.08 3.07
CA VAL A 253 13.45 3.40 2.51
C VAL A 253 14.56 3.37 3.55
N ILE A 254 15.40 2.33 3.54
CA ILE A 254 16.58 2.28 4.41
C ILE A 254 17.59 3.30 3.92
N ALA A 255 17.88 4.31 4.75
CA ALA A 255 18.93 5.28 4.46
C ALA A 255 20.30 4.78 4.92
N PHE A 256 20.32 4.14 6.09
CA PHE A 256 21.54 3.61 6.70
C PHE A 256 21.27 2.23 7.29
N SER A 257 22.25 1.31 7.14
CA SER A 257 22.30 0.04 7.84
C SER A 257 23.66 -0.11 8.51
N SER A 258 23.70 -0.43 9.80
CA SER A 258 24.93 -0.58 10.56
C SER A 258 24.98 -1.95 11.19
N THR A 259 26.11 -2.66 11.00
CA THR A 259 26.36 -3.98 11.56
C THR A 259 27.27 -3.88 12.77
N TYR A 260 26.86 -4.52 13.85
CA TYR A 260 27.60 -4.58 15.11
C TYR A 260 27.95 -6.02 15.44
N MET A 261 29.16 -6.22 15.99
CA MET A 261 29.60 -7.50 16.58
C MET A 261 30.13 -7.22 17.97
N LYS A 262 29.60 -7.92 18.99
CA LYS A 262 29.94 -7.71 20.40
C LYS A 262 29.89 -6.22 20.82
N GLY A 263 28.89 -5.50 20.33
CA GLY A 263 28.69 -4.08 20.63
C GLY A 263 29.52 -3.09 19.79
N ASN A 264 30.53 -3.54 19.06
CA ASN A 264 31.34 -2.70 18.18
C ASN A 264 30.75 -2.67 16.78
N ARG A 265 30.67 -1.46 16.17
CA ARG A 265 30.27 -1.31 14.77
C ARG A 265 31.38 -1.82 13.86
N VAL A 266 31.06 -2.86 13.08
CA VAL A 266 32.00 -3.51 12.15
C VAL A 266 31.79 -3.08 10.71
N ASP A 267 30.57 -2.65 10.34
CA ASP A 267 30.26 -2.11 9.03
C ASP A 267 29.11 -1.08 9.09
N ASN A 268 29.01 -0.29 8.03
CA ASN A 268 27.94 0.68 7.85
C ASN A 268 27.71 0.88 6.36
N PHE A 269 26.45 0.80 5.94
CA PHE A 269 26.03 1.04 4.58
C PHE A 269 25.15 2.28 4.51
N THR A 270 25.44 3.16 3.56
CA THR A 270 24.57 4.26 3.15
C THR A 270 23.90 3.86 1.85
N PHE A 271 22.58 4.06 1.76
CA PHE A 271 21.80 3.74 0.57
C PHE A 271 21.29 4.99 -0.12
N THR A 272 21.27 4.94 -1.45
CA THR A 272 20.63 5.96 -2.29
C THR A 272 19.77 5.27 -3.34
N TYR A 273 18.58 5.80 -3.58
CA TYR A 273 17.58 5.23 -4.47
C TYR A 273 17.21 6.20 -5.56
N ARG A 274 16.93 5.71 -6.76
CA ARG A 274 16.48 6.52 -7.91
C ARG A 274 15.34 5.85 -8.64
N GLY A 275 14.39 6.66 -9.12
CA GLY A 275 13.32 6.24 -10.00
C GLY A 275 12.40 5.19 -9.36
N GLY A 276 11.78 5.49 -8.23
CA GLY A 276 10.71 4.66 -7.67
C GLY A 276 9.48 4.71 -8.56
N VAL A 277 8.95 3.53 -8.96
CA VAL A 277 7.84 3.41 -9.90
C VAL A 277 6.69 2.63 -9.30
N ILE A 278 5.46 3.11 -9.51
CA ILE A 278 4.22 2.39 -9.21
C ILE A 278 3.42 2.14 -10.49
N HIS A 279 2.74 1.01 -10.55
CA HIS A 279 1.81 0.69 -11.62
C HIS A 279 0.38 0.89 -11.13
N ARG A 280 -0.37 1.79 -11.76
CA ARG A 280 -1.70 2.24 -11.34
C ARG A 280 -2.84 1.26 -11.68
N GLN A 281 -2.55 0.18 -12.39
CA GLN A 281 -3.53 -0.81 -12.80
C GLN A 281 -3.22 -2.19 -12.19
N GLY A 282 -3.05 -2.26 -10.87
CA GLY A 282 -3.05 -3.50 -10.10
C GLY A 282 -1.70 -4.17 -9.85
N LEU A 283 -0.58 -3.71 -10.43
CA LEU A 283 0.72 -4.32 -10.14
C LEU A 283 1.48 -3.64 -8.98
N GLY A 284 0.93 -2.56 -8.41
CA GLY A 284 1.48 -1.88 -7.24
C GLY A 284 2.89 -1.31 -7.44
N PHE A 285 3.67 -1.30 -6.36
CA PHE A 285 5.05 -0.81 -6.38
C PHE A 285 5.95 -1.75 -7.18
N ARG A 286 6.70 -1.18 -8.13
CA ARG A 286 7.53 -1.92 -9.09
C ARG A 286 9.02 -1.90 -8.75
N GLY A 287 9.41 -1.25 -7.66
CA GLY A 287 10.79 -1.06 -7.28
C GLY A 287 11.39 0.23 -7.82
N PHE A 288 12.71 0.26 -7.85
CA PHE A 288 13.52 1.41 -8.26
C PHE A 288 14.19 1.15 -9.61
N GLU A 289 14.57 2.21 -10.32
CA GLU A 289 15.46 2.11 -11.47
C GLU A 289 16.90 1.78 -11.05
N SER A 290 17.35 2.36 -9.91
CA SER A 290 18.65 2.01 -9.34
C SER A 290 18.70 2.18 -7.83
N ILE A 291 19.56 1.35 -7.21
CA ILE A 291 19.91 1.40 -5.78
C ILE A 291 21.45 1.44 -5.69
N PHE A 292 21.96 2.39 -4.95
CA PHE A 292 23.37 2.53 -4.66
C PHE A 292 23.64 2.26 -3.19
N ARG A 293 24.70 1.51 -2.92
CA ARG A 293 25.12 1.16 -1.57
C ARG A 293 26.59 1.48 -1.40
N THR A 294 26.92 2.32 -0.44
CA THR A 294 28.31 2.66 -0.09
C THR A 294 28.62 2.09 1.29
N ASN A 295 29.70 1.32 1.40
CA ASN A 295 30.12 0.76 2.68
C ASN A 295 31.00 1.72 3.49
N LEU A 296 31.43 1.32 4.70
CA LEU A 296 32.26 2.12 5.61
C LEU A 296 33.61 2.54 4.99
N LYS A 297 34.13 1.74 4.03
CA LYS A 297 35.40 2.03 3.32
C LYS A 297 35.21 2.93 2.09
N GLY A 298 34.00 3.40 1.82
CA GLY A 298 33.68 4.21 0.65
C GLY A 298 33.56 3.41 -0.64
N GLN A 299 33.50 2.08 -0.57
CA GLN A 299 33.30 1.24 -1.75
C GLN A 299 31.82 1.28 -2.16
N LEU A 300 31.59 1.64 -3.41
CA LEU A 300 30.27 1.77 -4.01
C LEU A 300 29.86 0.49 -4.72
N THR A 301 28.65 0.01 -4.44
CA THR A 301 27.97 -1.01 -5.24
C THR A 301 26.74 -0.38 -5.87
N GLU A 302 26.57 -0.52 -7.16
CA GLU A 302 25.46 0.02 -7.95
C GLU A 302 24.60 -1.12 -8.46
N GLN A 303 23.31 -1.07 -8.24
CA GLN A 303 22.34 -2.02 -8.77
C GLN A 303 21.36 -1.30 -9.67
N TYR A 304 21.15 -1.81 -10.88
CA TYR A 304 20.24 -1.28 -11.88
C TYR A 304 19.13 -2.28 -12.17
N PHE A 305 17.89 -1.81 -12.07
CA PHE A 305 16.69 -2.63 -12.24
C PHE A 305 15.86 -2.15 -13.43
N ASP A 306 14.90 -2.96 -13.86
CA ASP A 306 13.88 -2.58 -14.82
C ASP A 306 12.50 -2.64 -14.16
N PRO A 307 12.01 -1.53 -13.55
CA PRO A 307 10.71 -1.50 -12.89
C PRO A 307 9.53 -1.71 -13.86
N TYR A 308 9.76 -1.45 -15.16
CA TYR A 308 8.76 -1.66 -16.22
C TYR A 308 8.66 -3.13 -16.64
N LYS A 309 9.69 -3.92 -16.35
CA LYS A 309 9.75 -5.37 -16.58
C LYS A 309 9.85 -6.15 -15.25
N TYR A 310 8.86 -5.98 -14.39
CA TYR A 310 8.72 -6.72 -13.13
C TYR A 310 9.83 -6.48 -12.10
N GLY A 311 10.54 -5.35 -12.16
CA GLY A 311 11.60 -5.00 -11.22
C GLY A 311 12.82 -5.91 -11.28
N ILE A 312 13.10 -6.53 -12.44
CA ILE A 312 14.23 -7.44 -12.60
C ILE A 312 15.57 -6.70 -12.50
N LEU A 313 16.54 -7.31 -11.82
CA LEU A 313 17.92 -6.81 -11.76
C LEU A 313 18.58 -6.96 -13.12
N LYS A 314 19.04 -5.85 -13.72
CA LYS A 314 19.73 -5.82 -15.03
C LYS A 314 21.24 -5.91 -14.87
N SER A 315 21.77 -5.19 -13.91
CA SER A 315 23.22 -5.21 -13.65
C SER A 315 23.54 -4.82 -12.22
N GLU A 316 24.68 -5.32 -11.75
CA GLU A 316 25.33 -4.90 -10.52
C GLU A 316 26.78 -4.55 -10.82
N VAL A 317 27.25 -3.43 -10.29
CA VAL A 317 28.63 -2.96 -10.44
C VAL A 317 29.23 -2.72 -9.07
N SER A 318 30.36 -3.35 -8.80
CA SER A 318 31.21 -3.12 -7.63
C SER A 318 32.60 -2.67 -8.08
N PRO A 319 33.48 -2.25 -7.18
CA PRO A 319 34.88 -1.92 -7.55
C PRO A 319 35.65 -3.09 -8.19
N GLU A 320 35.23 -4.32 -7.92
CA GLU A 320 35.95 -5.54 -8.31
C GLU A 320 35.29 -6.25 -9.49
N ALA A 321 33.98 -6.12 -9.66
CA ALA A 321 33.22 -6.88 -10.65
C ALA A 321 32.03 -6.11 -11.22
N LYS A 322 31.68 -6.45 -12.46
CA LYS A 322 30.43 -6.05 -13.10
C LYS A 322 29.65 -7.28 -13.53
N LEU A 323 28.43 -7.41 -13.03
CA LEU A 323 27.48 -8.45 -13.43
C LEU A 323 26.39 -7.85 -14.31
N THR A 324 26.03 -8.55 -15.37
CA THR A 324 24.91 -8.17 -16.25
C THR A 324 24.01 -9.38 -16.44
N TYR A 325 22.72 -9.17 -16.34
CA TYR A 325 21.70 -10.23 -16.40
C TYR A 325 20.75 -9.97 -17.56
N ASN A 326 20.52 -10.96 -18.40
CA ASN A 326 19.53 -10.91 -19.46
C ASN A 326 18.43 -11.94 -19.20
N PHE A 327 17.21 -11.47 -19.17
CA PHE A 327 16.05 -12.29 -18.87
C PHE A 327 15.11 -12.39 -20.07
N THR A 328 14.52 -13.56 -20.26
CA THR A 328 13.35 -13.75 -21.10
C THR A 328 12.11 -13.66 -20.23
N VAL A 329 11.17 -12.78 -20.60
CA VAL A 329 9.90 -12.58 -19.91
C VAL A 329 8.78 -13.06 -20.82
N ASN A 330 8.04 -14.07 -20.40
CA ASN A 330 6.90 -14.63 -21.13
C ASN A 330 5.62 -14.45 -20.33
N VAL A 331 4.68 -13.65 -20.86
CA VAL A 331 3.35 -13.48 -20.30
C VAL A 331 2.44 -14.56 -20.89
N GLN A 332 1.89 -15.41 -20.05
CA GLN A 332 1.00 -16.51 -20.44
C GLN A 332 -0.42 -15.99 -20.71
N ALA A 333 -1.24 -16.76 -21.42
CA ALA A 333 -2.64 -16.40 -21.69
C ALA A 333 -3.49 -16.21 -20.42
N ASN A 334 -3.16 -16.93 -19.35
CA ASN A 334 -3.79 -16.77 -18.01
C ASN A 334 -3.18 -15.61 -17.19
N LYS A 335 -2.46 -14.68 -17.82
CA LYS A 335 -1.78 -13.52 -17.21
C LYS A 335 -0.65 -13.88 -16.22
N THR A 336 -0.29 -15.15 -16.06
CA THR A 336 0.92 -15.50 -15.30
C THR A 336 2.17 -15.10 -16.07
N VAL A 337 3.19 -14.69 -15.34
CA VAL A 337 4.47 -14.23 -15.93
C VAL A 337 5.56 -15.23 -15.57
N LYS A 338 6.25 -15.73 -16.59
CA LYS A 338 7.44 -16.55 -16.42
C LYS A 338 8.69 -15.73 -16.74
N ILE A 339 9.56 -15.55 -15.76
CA ILE A 339 10.84 -14.83 -15.90
C ILE A 339 11.95 -15.88 -15.81
N ARG A 340 12.83 -15.92 -16.83
CA ARG A 340 13.95 -16.85 -16.89
C ARG A 340 15.23 -16.11 -17.23
N LEU A 341 16.31 -16.39 -16.52
CA LEU A 341 17.63 -15.85 -16.81
C LEU A 341 18.17 -16.52 -18.07
N SER A 342 18.30 -15.76 -19.16
CA SER A 342 18.83 -16.31 -20.43
C SER A 342 20.34 -16.42 -20.42
N ASN A 343 21.00 -15.39 -19.92
CA ASN A 343 22.43 -15.41 -19.67
C ASN A 343 22.83 -14.41 -18.57
N LYS A 344 23.99 -14.68 -17.98
CA LYS A 344 24.69 -13.82 -17.02
C LYS A 344 26.09 -13.56 -17.54
N THR A 345 26.52 -12.31 -17.55
CA THR A 345 27.92 -11.95 -17.84
C THR A 345 28.53 -11.39 -16.57
N GLU A 346 29.67 -11.91 -16.19
CA GLU A 346 30.48 -11.50 -15.04
C GLU A 346 31.88 -11.06 -15.55
N GLN A 347 32.20 -9.80 -15.32
CA GLN A 347 33.46 -9.20 -15.65
C GLN A 347 34.26 -8.95 -14.37
N ASP A 348 35.41 -9.59 -14.22
CA ASP A 348 36.42 -9.27 -13.22
C ASP A 348 37.14 -7.98 -13.64
N LEU A 349 36.86 -6.88 -12.94
CA LEU A 349 37.44 -5.56 -13.30
C LEU A 349 38.91 -5.45 -12.90
N LEU A 350 39.40 -6.31 -12.02
CA LEU A 350 40.78 -6.32 -11.57
C LEU A 350 41.69 -7.09 -12.57
N LYS A 351 41.16 -8.18 -13.15
CA LYS A 351 41.93 -9.05 -14.05
C LYS A 351 41.56 -8.85 -15.51
N GLY A 352 40.48 -8.15 -15.83
CA GLY A 352 40.00 -7.96 -17.19
C GLY A 352 39.38 -9.21 -17.84
N ILE A 353 39.07 -10.24 -17.05
CA ILE A 353 38.49 -11.49 -17.54
C ILE A 353 36.95 -11.37 -17.51
N THR A 354 36.34 -11.86 -18.57
CA THR A 354 34.87 -11.92 -18.66
C THR A 354 34.39 -13.36 -18.79
N ALA A 355 33.46 -13.77 -17.95
CA ALA A 355 32.77 -15.04 -18.06
C ALA A 355 31.30 -14.80 -18.45
N THR A 356 30.84 -15.46 -19.49
CA THR A 356 29.41 -15.44 -19.88
C THR A 356 28.84 -16.82 -19.71
N THR A 357 27.77 -16.90 -18.86
CA THR A 357 27.03 -18.13 -18.59
C THR A 357 25.69 -18.06 -19.31
N ALA A 358 25.39 -19.00 -20.21
CA ALA A 358 24.12 -19.16 -20.91
C ALA A 358 23.34 -20.35 -20.34
N PHE A 359 22.03 -20.21 -20.25
CA PHE A 359 21.13 -21.19 -19.66
C PHE A 359 20.11 -21.70 -20.70
N VAL A 360 19.88 -23.01 -20.70
CA VAL A 360 18.78 -23.66 -21.46
C VAL A 360 17.81 -24.27 -20.44
N TYR A 361 16.51 -24.15 -20.72
CA TYR A 361 15.45 -24.57 -19.81
C TYR A 361 14.52 -25.59 -20.48
N ASP A 362 14.02 -26.54 -19.69
CA ASP A 362 12.91 -27.40 -20.09
C ASP A 362 11.56 -26.64 -20.10
N THR A 363 10.51 -27.34 -20.47
CA THR A 363 9.14 -26.79 -20.50
C THR A 363 8.61 -26.40 -19.10
N TYR A 364 9.12 -27.04 -18.05
CA TYR A 364 8.75 -26.77 -16.66
C TYR A 364 9.49 -25.57 -16.08
N GLY A 365 10.66 -25.20 -16.64
CA GLY A 365 11.49 -24.09 -16.19
C GLY A 365 12.71 -24.51 -15.39
N ASN A 366 13.06 -25.80 -15.39
CA ASN A 366 14.32 -26.26 -14.83
C ASN A 366 15.45 -26.00 -15.82
N ALA A 367 16.61 -25.50 -15.33
CA ALA A 367 17.78 -25.38 -16.17
C ALA A 367 18.32 -26.78 -16.53
N THR A 368 18.39 -27.07 -17.81
CA THR A 368 18.86 -28.36 -18.34
C THR A 368 20.30 -28.30 -18.85
N GLN A 369 20.76 -27.10 -19.17
CA GLN A 369 22.13 -26.87 -19.61
C GLN A 369 22.63 -25.51 -19.14
N GLU A 370 23.87 -25.49 -18.72
CA GLU A 370 24.64 -24.31 -18.42
C GLU A 370 25.95 -24.34 -19.24
N THR A 371 26.21 -23.26 -19.98
CA THR A 371 27.43 -23.14 -20.80
C THR A 371 28.18 -21.90 -20.37
N ILE A 372 29.45 -22.06 -19.98
CA ILE A 372 30.31 -20.94 -19.57
C ILE A 372 31.38 -20.72 -20.62
N THR A 373 31.47 -19.46 -21.06
CA THR A 373 32.50 -19.03 -22.03
C THR A 373 33.34 -17.93 -21.40
N TYR A 374 34.64 -18.00 -21.52
CA TYR A 374 35.61 -17.02 -21.02
C TYR A 374 36.20 -16.22 -22.17
N THR A 375 36.37 -14.92 -21.93
CA THR A 375 37.08 -13.99 -22.80
C THR A 375 37.94 -13.05 -21.95
N GLY A 376 39.16 -12.73 -22.42
CA GLY A 376 40.07 -11.84 -21.69
C GLY A 376 41.49 -12.05 -22.13
#